data_73cdd4f16595302901887bbb60be80eb
#
_entry.id   73cdd4f16595302901887bbb60be80eb
#
_cell.length_a   1.000
_cell.length_b   1.000
_cell.length_c   1.000
_cell.angle_alpha   90.00
_cell.angle_beta   90.00
_cell.angle_gamma   90.00
#
_symmetry.space_group_name_H-M   'P 1'
#
loop_
_entity.id
_entity.type
_entity.pdbx_description
1 polymer ?
#
loop_
_entity_poly.entity_id
_entity_poly.type
_entity_poly.pdbx_seq_one_letter_code
_entity_poly.pdbx_strand_id
1 'polypeptide(L)'
;MTVNGEEVVEYFHRGVVCHVVGCDLALPLDVEMQRSGENEVVAAKRLLERVFTEYSRFFDVVVADALYCEAGFFNFCIQHGKDVVAVLKGDDRHLKRDATLRFSSMMPQCWDRQKRQIEAWDLDGFTTMTDVDCPVRVLHTHEKRMAKKLVDGKRVNAIEESDWWWATTISQSRLSTQQLWKAGHSRWDIENDSFNELSRSWGLDHCYKHSPNAIVAFILTTFIAQVLLQSFYKRNLKPDRRAGLPLIGLAREMFTDWVNAGRSAMWLTGHSHADTS
;
A
#
# COMPACT_ATOMS: atom_id res chain seq x y z
N MET A 1 -27.39 -1.27 2.68
CA MET A 1 -26.96 -1.82 3.98
C MET A 1 -28.14 -1.78 4.93
N THR A 2 -28.46 -2.84 5.64
CA THR A 2 -29.60 -2.86 6.59
C THR A 2 -29.04 -2.71 7.99
N VAL A 3 -29.35 -1.61 8.67
CA VAL A 3 -28.95 -1.36 10.06
C VAL A 3 -30.25 -1.30 10.90
N ASN A 4 -30.36 -2.14 11.90
CA ASN A 4 -31.56 -2.26 12.78
C ASN A 4 -32.90 -2.48 12.04
N GLY A 5 -32.87 -3.14 10.85
CA GLY A 5 -34.05 -3.40 10.04
C GLY A 5 -34.46 -2.27 9.07
N GLU A 6 -33.75 -1.15 9.06
CA GLU A 6 -33.94 -0.06 8.12
C GLU A 6 -32.90 -0.09 7.01
N GLU A 7 -33.30 0.19 5.78
CA GLU A 7 -32.40 0.27 4.63
C GLU A 7 -31.66 1.61 4.66
N VAL A 8 -30.36 1.58 4.99
CA VAL A 8 -29.50 2.76 5.00
C VAL A 8 -28.75 2.84 3.69
N VAL A 9 -28.93 3.92 2.94
CA VAL A 9 -28.17 4.24 1.73
C VAL A 9 -26.92 5.01 2.14
N GLU A 10 -25.76 4.38 1.94
CA GLU A 10 -24.48 4.99 2.25
C GLU A 10 -23.81 5.45 0.94
N TYR A 11 -23.45 6.73 0.88
CA TYR A 11 -22.73 7.32 -0.27
C TYR A 11 -21.26 7.40 0.06
N PHE A 12 -20.42 6.85 -0.80
CA PHE A 12 -18.96 6.91 -0.65
C PHE A 12 -18.27 7.18 -1.97
N HIS A 13 -17.10 7.79 -1.89
CA HIS A 13 -16.20 8.00 -3.00
C HIS A 13 -15.11 6.94 -2.96
N ARG A 14 -14.84 6.32 -4.12
CA ARG A 14 -13.74 5.36 -4.27
C ARG A 14 -12.59 6.00 -5.02
N GLY A 15 -11.38 5.75 -4.59
CA GLY A 15 -10.17 6.19 -5.27
C GLY A 15 -9.11 5.11 -5.26
N VAL A 16 -8.28 5.12 -6.29
CA VAL A 16 -7.08 4.29 -6.39
C VAL A 16 -5.88 5.17 -6.07
N VAL A 17 -4.98 4.68 -5.24
CA VAL A 17 -3.75 5.38 -4.84
C VAL A 17 -2.55 4.60 -5.34
N CYS A 18 -1.59 5.30 -5.92
CA CYS A 18 -0.27 4.77 -6.22
C CYS A 18 0.71 5.16 -5.11
N HIS A 19 1.50 4.20 -4.66
CA HIS A 19 2.39 4.35 -3.52
C HIS A 19 3.72 3.65 -3.79
N VAL A 20 4.85 4.27 -3.41
CA VAL A 20 6.15 3.60 -3.45
C VAL A 20 6.25 2.65 -2.26
N VAL A 21 6.53 1.38 -2.53
CA VAL A 21 6.66 0.33 -1.51
C VAL A 21 8.11 -0.15 -1.38
N GLY A 22 8.43 -0.81 -0.27
CA GLY A 22 9.76 -1.34 -0.02
C GLY A 22 10.80 -0.30 0.37
N CYS A 23 10.39 0.92 0.71
CA CYS A 23 11.23 1.97 1.29
C CYS A 23 10.82 2.28 2.74
N ASP A 24 11.68 3.00 3.47
CA ASP A 24 11.42 3.32 4.89
C ASP A 24 10.36 4.41 5.09
N LEU A 25 9.98 5.12 4.05
CA LEU A 25 8.97 6.17 4.08
C LEU A 25 7.72 5.68 3.34
N ALA A 26 6.55 5.96 3.89
CA ALA A 26 5.31 5.83 3.15
C ALA A 26 5.23 7.00 2.15
N LEU A 27 5.31 6.68 0.86
CA LEU A 27 5.38 7.68 -0.21
C LEU A 27 4.21 7.49 -1.19
N PRO A 28 3.00 8.00 -0.88
CA PRO A 28 1.94 8.09 -1.86
C PRO A 28 2.35 9.08 -2.97
N LEU A 29 2.19 8.68 -4.23
CA LEU A 29 2.58 9.47 -5.39
C LEU A 29 1.41 10.25 -5.97
N ASP A 30 0.26 9.59 -6.14
CA ASP A 30 -0.91 10.19 -6.79
C ASP A 30 -2.18 9.40 -6.44
N VAL A 31 -3.34 10.00 -6.70
CA VAL A 31 -4.68 9.43 -6.49
C VAL A 31 -5.55 9.65 -7.72
N GLU A 32 -6.35 8.66 -8.07
CA GLU A 32 -7.38 8.77 -9.10
C GLU A 32 -8.74 8.35 -8.54
N MET A 33 -9.73 9.22 -8.66
CA MET A 33 -11.09 8.92 -8.22
C MET A 33 -11.80 8.06 -9.27
N GLN A 34 -12.47 7.00 -8.82
CA GLN A 34 -13.35 6.20 -9.68
C GLN A 34 -14.54 7.04 -10.15
N ARG A 35 -14.86 6.93 -11.43
CA ARG A 35 -16.08 7.52 -12.00
C ARG A 35 -17.27 6.60 -11.73
N SER A 36 -18.48 7.14 -11.79
CA SER A 36 -19.70 6.36 -11.62
C SER A 36 -19.78 5.22 -12.64
N GLY A 37 -20.03 4.00 -12.18
CA GLY A 37 -20.10 2.80 -13.04
C GLY A 37 -18.78 2.27 -13.59
N GLU A 38 -17.65 2.87 -13.20
CA GLU A 38 -16.33 2.49 -13.67
C GLU A 38 -15.74 1.34 -12.83
N ASN A 39 -15.02 0.44 -13.52
CA ASN A 39 -14.19 -0.57 -12.86
C ASN A 39 -12.92 0.08 -12.26
N GLU A 40 -12.49 -0.37 -11.10
CA GLU A 40 -11.28 0.09 -10.42
C GLU A 40 -10.01 -0.03 -11.28
N VAL A 41 -9.87 -1.10 -12.07
CA VAL A 41 -8.72 -1.31 -12.98
C VAL A 41 -8.61 -0.20 -14.03
N VAL A 42 -9.73 0.32 -14.51
CA VAL A 42 -9.75 1.44 -15.49
C VAL A 42 -9.24 2.72 -14.82
N ALA A 43 -9.68 3.02 -13.61
CA ALA A 43 -9.18 4.15 -12.84
C ALA A 43 -7.68 4.00 -12.54
N ALA A 44 -7.24 2.78 -12.17
CA ALA A 44 -5.85 2.49 -11.93
C ALA A 44 -4.95 2.68 -13.16
N LYS A 45 -5.41 2.26 -14.35
CA LYS A 45 -4.67 2.52 -15.60
C LYS A 45 -4.51 4.02 -15.87
N ARG A 46 -5.57 4.81 -15.68
CA ARG A 46 -5.51 6.28 -15.82
C ARG A 46 -4.53 6.93 -14.84
N LEU A 47 -4.51 6.45 -13.58
CA LEU A 47 -3.53 6.85 -12.57
C LEU A 47 -2.11 6.51 -13.00
N LEU A 48 -1.89 5.26 -13.41
CA LEU A 48 -0.57 4.77 -13.79
C LEU A 48 -0.03 5.44 -15.06
N GLU A 49 -0.85 5.83 -16.02
CA GLU A 49 -0.41 6.64 -17.17
C GLU A 49 0.29 7.93 -16.73
N ARG A 50 -0.27 8.65 -15.74
CA ARG A 50 0.37 9.84 -15.18
C ARG A 50 1.64 9.48 -14.44
N VAL A 51 1.59 8.46 -13.59
CA VAL A 51 2.74 7.99 -12.79
C VAL A 51 3.87 7.50 -13.70
N PHE A 52 3.59 6.81 -14.79
CA PHE A 52 4.58 6.38 -15.77
C PHE A 52 5.22 7.56 -16.52
N THR A 53 4.44 8.59 -16.78
CA THR A 53 4.94 9.82 -17.44
C THR A 53 5.86 10.61 -16.50
N GLU A 54 5.43 10.83 -15.26
CA GLU A 54 6.12 11.73 -14.32
C GLU A 54 7.28 11.06 -13.58
N TYR A 55 7.14 9.74 -13.29
CA TYR A 55 8.04 9.02 -12.39
C TYR A 55 8.70 7.80 -13.01
N SER A 56 8.68 7.64 -14.34
CA SER A 56 9.08 6.38 -15.00
C SER A 56 10.49 5.88 -14.66
N ARG A 57 11.40 6.77 -14.29
CA ARG A 57 12.81 6.43 -13.94
C ARG A 57 12.98 5.98 -12.49
N PHE A 58 11.97 6.09 -11.65
CA PHE A 58 12.08 5.83 -10.22
C PHE A 58 11.67 4.43 -9.82
N PHE A 59 11.03 3.67 -10.71
CA PHE A 59 10.60 2.30 -10.45
C PHE A 59 10.52 1.48 -11.74
N ASP A 60 10.65 0.17 -11.59
CA ASP A 60 10.61 -0.81 -12.68
C ASP A 60 9.44 -1.78 -12.53
N VAL A 61 8.85 -1.89 -11.36
CA VAL A 61 7.86 -2.92 -11.02
C VAL A 61 6.62 -2.31 -10.40
N VAL A 62 5.46 -2.72 -10.88
CA VAL A 62 4.15 -2.45 -10.28
C VAL A 62 3.73 -3.64 -9.44
N VAL A 63 3.49 -3.43 -8.15
CA VAL A 63 2.98 -4.47 -7.25
C VAL A 63 1.50 -4.21 -6.98
N ALA A 64 0.66 -5.21 -7.20
CA ALA A 64 -0.79 -5.06 -7.17
C ALA A 64 -1.49 -6.21 -6.45
N ASP A 65 -2.74 -6.03 -6.10
CA ASP A 65 -3.55 -7.09 -5.51
C ASP A 65 -4.14 -8.05 -6.57
N ALA A 66 -5.01 -8.96 -6.12
CA ALA A 66 -5.57 -9.99 -7.00
C ALA A 66 -6.56 -9.45 -8.05
N LEU A 67 -7.13 -8.27 -7.85
CA LEU A 67 -8.02 -7.64 -8.82
C LEU A 67 -7.28 -7.32 -10.12
N TYR A 68 -6.01 -6.95 -10.02
CA TYR A 68 -5.15 -6.58 -11.14
C TYR A 68 -4.42 -7.76 -11.80
N CYS A 69 -4.63 -8.98 -11.30
CA CYS A 69 -4.05 -10.18 -11.91
C CYS A 69 -4.85 -10.61 -13.15
N GLU A 70 -4.82 -9.78 -14.19
CA GLU A 70 -5.50 -9.97 -15.47
C GLU A 70 -4.61 -9.58 -16.66
N ALA A 71 -4.82 -10.21 -17.82
CA ALA A 71 -4.01 -9.99 -19.02
C ALA A 71 -3.99 -8.53 -19.47
N GLY A 72 -5.14 -7.87 -19.46
CA GLY A 72 -5.26 -6.48 -19.87
C GLY A 72 -4.48 -5.49 -19.00
N PHE A 73 -4.28 -5.79 -17.71
CA PHE A 73 -3.45 -4.98 -16.81
C PHE A 73 -1.96 -5.30 -16.99
N PHE A 74 -1.61 -6.58 -17.14
CA PHE A 74 -0.23 -7.00 -17.39
C PHE A 74 0.30 -6.39 -18.69
N ASN A 75 -0.43 -6.52 -19.79
CA ASN A 75 -0.05 -5.94 -21.07
C ASN A 75 0.07 -4.42 -21.03
N PHE A 76 -0.84 -3.75 -20.31
CA PHE A 76 -0.75 -2.31 -20.11
C PHE A 76 0.60 -1.91 -19.46
N CYS A 77 1.03 -2.60 -18.41
CA CYS A 77 2.33 -2.32 -17.78
C CYS A 77 3.50 -2.67 -18.70
N ILE A 78 3.45 -3.83 -19.39
CA ILE A 78 4.48 -4.26 -20.34
C ILE A 78 4.68 -3.22 -21.45
N GLN A 79 3.60 -2.68 -22.03
CA GLN A 79 3.64 -1.65 -23.06
C GLN A 79 4.32 -0.35 -22.59
N HIS A 80 4.29 -0.08 -21.29
CA HIS A 80 5.02 1.04 -20.67
C HIS A 80 6.43 0.66 -20.18
N GLY A 81 6.92 -0.54 -20.50
CA GLY A 81 8.24 -1.02 -20.08
C GLY A 81 8.34 -1.32 -18.59
N LYS A 82 7.21 -1.67 -17.94
CA LYS A 82 7.13 -2.00 -16.52
C LYS A 82 6.78 -3.46 -16.30
N ASP A 83 7.40 -4.05 -15.29
CA ASP A 83 7.02 -5.38 -14.84
C ASP A 83 5.86 -5.32 -13.83
N VAL A 84 5.17 -6.45 -13.66
CA VAL A 84 4.06 -6.60 -12.73
C VAL A 84 4.32 -7.73 -11.75
N VAL A 85 3.98 -7.51 -10.49
CA VAL A 85 3.83 -8.56 -9.47
C VAL A 85 2.41 -8.43 -8.91
N ALA A 86 1.55 -9.40 -9.20
CA ALA A 86 0.17 -9.39 -8.72
C ALA A 86 -0.15 -10.63 -7.89
N VAL A 87 -0.99 -10.46 -6.86
CA VAL A 87 -1.48 -11.59 -6.06
C VAL A 87 -2.36 -12.48 -6.93
N LEU A 88 -2.08 -13.78 -6.97
CA LEU A 88 -2.84 -14.77 -7.72
C LEU A 88 -3.85 -15.45 -6.78
N LYS A 89 -5.11 -15.05 -6.85
CA LYS A 89 -6.24 -15.63 -6.11
C LYS A 89 -7.21 -16.34 -7.06
N GLY A 90 -8.05 -17.20 -6.48
CA GLY A 90 -9.07 -17.96 -7.21
C GLY A 90 -8.53 -19.32 -7.65
N ASP A 91 -9.12 -20.40 -7.10
CA ASP A 91 -8.70 -21.77 -7.40
C ASP A 91 -9.21 -22.25 -8.77
N ASP A 92 -10.13 -21.52 -9.37
CA ASP A 92 -10.68 -21.71 -10.70
C ASP A 92 -9.77 -21.18 -11.82
N ARG A 93 -8.79 -20.35 -11.52
CA ARG A 93 -7.88 -19.78 -12.52
C ARG A 93 -6.97 -20.86 -13.11
N HIS A 94 -6.95 -20.93 -14.44
CA HIS A 94 -6.12 -21.89 -15.18
C HIS A 94 -4.64 -21.81 -14.82
N LEU A 95 -4.11 -20.60 -14.67
CA LEU A 95 -2.72 -20.37 -14.26
C LEU A 95 -2.41 -21.01 -12.91
N LYS A 96 -3.28 -20.85 -11.90
CA LYS A 96 -3.07 -21.40 -10.56
C LYS A 96 -3.13 -22.92 -10.57
N ARG A 97 -4.04 -23.53 -11.33
CA ARG A 97 -4.16 -24.98 -11.50
C ARG A 97 -2.93 -25.59 -12.17
N ASP A 98 -2.45 -24.97 -13.26
CA ASP A 98 -1.24 -25.41 -13.95
C ASP A 98 -0.01 -25.32 -13.02
N ALA A 99 0.13 -24.20 -12.30
CA ALA A 99 1.20 -24.03 -11.34
C ALA A 99 1.14 -25.06 -10.21
N THR A 100 -0.03 -25.35 -9.66
CA THR A 100 -0.21 -26.38 -8.62
C THR A 100 0.23 -27.74 -9.10
N LEU A 101 -0.14 -28.13 -10.33
CA LEU A 101 0.27 -29.40 -10.93
C LEU A 101 1.79 -29.49 -11.10
N ARG A 102 2.42 -28.42 -11.61
CA ARG A 102 3.88 -28.42 -11.81
C ARG A 102 4.63 -28.43 -10.48
N PHE A 103 4.16 -27.69 -9.49
CA PHE A 103 4.77 -27.63 -8.15
C PHE A 103 4.66 -28.93 -7.36
N SER A 104 3.66 -29.78 -7.63
CA SER A 104 3.47 -31.06 -6.91
C SER A 104 4.64 -32.04 -7.03
N SER A 105 5.46 -31.90 -8.07
CA SER A 105 6.66 -32.70 -8.31
C SER A 105 7.97 -32.02 -7.93
N MET A 106 7.90 -30.77 -7.44
CA MET A 106 9.08 -29.97 -7.13
C MET A 106 9.35 -29.93 -5.62
N MET A 107 10.63 -29.96 -5.27
CA MET A 107 11.06 -29.66 -3.90
C MET A 107 11.05 -28.14 -3.67
N PRO A 108 10.51 -27.66 -2.55
CA PRO A 108 10.52 -26.24 -2.25
C PRO A 108 11.93 -25.72 -1.92
N GLN A 109 12.16 -24.45 -2.22
CA GLN A 109 13.25 -23.71 -1.62
C GLN A 109 12.83 -23.28 -0.21
N CYS A 110 13.68 -23.52 0.80
CA CYS A 110 13.37 -23.22 2.19
C CYS A 110 14.33 -22.17 2.73
N TRP A 111 13.79 -21.18 3.48
CA TRP A 111 14.61 -20.21 4.22
C TRP A 111 13.83 -19.63 5.40
N ASP A 112 14.56 -19.04 6.35
CA ASP A 112 13.99 -18.32 7.49
C ASP A 112 14.16 -16.81 7.29
N ARG A 113 13.11 -16.04 7.55
CA ARG A 113 13.15 -14.58 7.55
C ARG A 113 12.12 -13.97 8.50
N GLN A 114 12.54 -12.98 9.31
CA GLN A 114 11.66 -12.25 10.23
C GLN A 114 10.80 -13.16 11.12
N LYS A 115 11.40 -14.23 11.67
CA LYS A 115 10.73 -15.24 12.50
C LYS A 115 9.64 -16.04 11.75
N ARG A 116 9.74 -16.12 10.43
CA ARG A 116 8.93 -16.97 9.57
C ARG A 116 9.79 -18.05 8.95
N GLN A 117 9.27 -19.25 8.91
CA GLN A 117 9.78 -20.34 8.08
C GLN A 117 9.02 -20.30 6.76
N ILE A 118 9.73 -20.31 5.65
CA ILE A 118 9.17 -20.13 4.32
C ILE A 118 9.57 -21.30 3.44
N GLU A 119 8.59 -21.94 2.86
CA GLU A 119 8.73 -22.95 1.81
C GLU A 119 8.19 -22.33 0.53
N ALA A 120 8.97 -22.34 -0.56
CA ALA A 120 8.63 -21.65 -1.80
C ALA A 120 8.79 -22.56 -3.03
N TRP A 121 7.79 -22.52 -3.89
CA TRP A 121 7.79 -23.11 -5.23
C TRP A 121 7.74 -21.97 -6.24
N ASP A 122 8.66 -21.98 -7.17
CA ASP A 122 8.87 -20.86 -8.07
C ASP A 122 9.25 -21.38 -9.46
N LEU A 123 8.50 -21.00 -10.48
CA LEU A 123 8.72 -21.47 -11.84
C LEU A 123 8.31 -20.40 -12.87
N ASP A 124 9.14 -20.28 -13.91
CA ASP A 124 8.91 -19.47 -15.11
C ASP A 124 8.12 -20.22 -16.19
N GLY A 125 7.70 -19.49 -17.20
CA GLY A 125 7.28 -20.06 -18.48
C GLY A 125 5.83 -20.54 -18.53
N PHE A 126 4.95 -19.99 -17.68
CA PHE A 126 3.51 -20.27 -17.79
C PHE A 126 2.89 -19.48 -18.91
N THR A 127 2.19 -20.17 -19.81
CA THR A 127 1.41 -19.59 -20.93
C THR A 127 -0.10 -19.77 -20.74
N THR A 128 -0.51 -20.34 -19.61
CA THR A 128 -1.92 -20.61 -19.28
C THR A 128 -2.72 -19.35 -18.86
N MET A 129 -2.04 -18.24 -18.62
CA MET A 129 -2.66 -16.93 -18.62
C MET A 129 -2.69 -16.42 -20.06
N THR A 130 -3.72 -16.84 -20.80
CA THR A 130 -3.90 -16.46 -22.19
C THR A 130 -4.01 -14.94 -22.35
N ASP A 131 -3.67 -14.42 -23.51
CA ASP A 131 -3.72 -12.99 -23.86
C ASP A 131 -2.70 -12.09 -23.14
N VAL A 132 -1.73 -12.64 -22.39
CA VAL A 132 -0.57 -11.88 -21.90
C VAL A 132 0.56 -11.97 -22.92
N ASP A 133 1.19 -10.83 -23.23
CA ASP A 133 2.22 -10.69 -24.28
C ASP A 133 3.55 -11.38 -23.95
N CYS A 134 3.69 -11.96 -22.75
CA CYS A 134 4.88 -12.71 -22.34
C CYS A 134 4.52 -13.92 -21.45
N PRO A 135 5.41 -14.92 -21.36
CA PRO A 135 5.26 -15.99 -20.36
C PRO A 135 5.27 -15.42 -18.93
N VAL A 136 4.41 -15.95 -18.09
CA VAL A 136 4.26 -15.53 -16.69
C VAL A 136 5.05 -16.46 -15.80
N ARG A 137 5.65 -15.89 -14.74
CA ARG A 137 6.25 -16.63 -13.63
C ARG A 137 5.27 -16.70 -12.47
N VAL A 138 5.21 -17.83 -11.81
CA VAL A 138 4.38 -18.04 -10.61
C VAL A 138 5.26 -18.39 -9.42
N LEU A 139 5.03 -17.69 -8.31
CA LEU A 139 5.60 -17.99 -7.00
C LEU A 139 4.47 -18.39 -6.05
N HIS A 140 4.61 -19.54 -5.41
CA HIS A 140 3.81 -19.98 -4.28
C HIS A 140 4.69 -20.09 -3.04
N THR A 141 4.21 -19.58 -1.90
CA THR A 141 4.88 -19.78 -0.61
C THR A 141 3.91 -20.30 0.44
N HIS A 142 4.41 -21.23 1.25
CA HIS A 142 3.79 -21.64 2.50
C HIS A 142 4.64 -21.12 3.65
N GLU A 143 4.02 -20.33 4.53
CA GLU A 143 4.72 -19.60 5.58
C GLU A 143 4.19 -19.97 6.95
N LYS A 144 5.10 -20.25 7.90
CA LYS A 144 4.79 -20.52 9.30
C LYS A 144 5.44 -19.49 10.19
N ARG A 145 4.66 -18.90 11.09
CA ARG A 145 5.19 -17.98 12.12
C ARG A 145 4.58 -18.22 13.48
N MET A 146 5.34 -17.96 14.52
CA MET A 146 4.79 -17.87 15.87
C MET A 146 4.04 -16.57 16.04
N ALA A 147 2.75 -16.64 16.33
CA ALA A 147 1.89 -15.48 16.60
C ALA A 147 1.25 -15.59 17.97
N LYS A 148 0.92 -14.46 18.59
CA LYS A 148 0.15 -14.41 19.83
C LYS A 148 -1.32 -14.32 19.48
N LYS A 149 -2.08 -15.39 19.71
CA LYS A 149 -3.54 -15.41 19.55
C LYS A 149 -4.23 -15.22 20.89
N LEU A 150 -5.39 -14.54 20.87
CA LEU A 150 -6.26 -14.43 22.03
C LEU A 150 -7.20 -15.64 22.02
N VAL A 151 -7.05 -16.54 23.00
CA VAL A 151 -7.92 -17.70 23.22
C VAL A 151 -8.48 -17.57 24.64
N ASP A 152 -9.79 -17.52 24.78
CA ASP A 152 -10.48 -17.37 26.07
C ASP A 152 -9.95 -16.22 26.94
N GLY A 153 -9.68 -15.06 26.30
CA GLY A 153 -9.16 -13.86 26.98
C GLY A 153 -7.68 -13.93 27.37
N LYS A 154 -6.98 -15.02 27.07
CA LYS A 154 -5.54 -15.19 27.33
C LYS A 154 -4.74 -15.17 26.04
N ARG A 155 -3.57 -14.50 26.08
CA ARG A 155 -2.62 -14.51 24.95
C ARG A 155 -1.80 -15.80 24.98
N VAL A 156 -2.01 -16.67 23.98
CA VAL A 156 -1.24 -17.91 23.81
C VAL A 156 -0.38 -17.83 22.54
N ASN A 157 0.78 -18.44 22.57
CA ASN A 157 1.60 -18.61 21.38
C ASN A 157 0.99 -19.71 20.52
N ALA A 158 0.70 -19.41 19.27
CA ALA A 158 0.20 -20.36 18.28
C ALA A 158 0.98 -20.24 16.98
N ILE A 159 1.12 -21.34 16.26
CA ILE A 159 1.65 -21.31 14.90
C ILE A 159 0.54 -20.76 14.01
N GLU A 160 0.88 -19.78 13.22
CA GLU A 160 0.05 -19.23 12.16
C GLU A 160 0.66 -19.62 10.83
N GLU A 161 -0.15 -20.25 10.00
CA GLU A 161 0.23 -20.67 8.66
C GLU A 161 -0.51 -19.83 7.63
N SER A 162 0.17 -19.49 6.53
CA SER A 162 -0.42 -18.72 5.43
C SER A 162 0.17 -19.15 4.10
N ASP A 163 -0.67 -19.17 3.07
CA ASP A 163 -0.30 -19.49 1.69
C ASP A 163 -0.44 -18.23 0.83
N TRP A 164 0.62 -17.93 0.08
CA TRP A 164 0.66 -16.79 -0.82
C TRP A 164 1.00 -17.22 -2.23
N TRP A 165 0.31 -16.63 -3.19
CA TRP A 165 0.51 -16.87 -4.60
C TRP A 165 0.68 -15.56 -5.33
N TRP A 166 1.70 -15.46 -6.18
CA TRP A 166 1.93 -14.31 -7.03
C TRP A 166 2.18 -14.73 -8.46
N ALA A 167 1.68 -13.92 -9.40
CA ALA A 167 2.00 -13.98 -10.81
C ALA A 167 2.82 -12.76 -11.19
N THR A 168 3.86 -12.93 -12.02
CA THR A 168 4.75 -11.82 -12.41
C THR A 168 5.27 -11.99 -13.82
N THR A 169 5.60 -10.87 -14.46
CA THR A 169 6.30 -10.81 -15.75
C THR A 169 7.83 -10.89 -15.61
N ILE A 170 8.35 -10.83 -14.37
CA ILE A 170 9.79 -10.83 -14.11
C ILE A 170 10.31 -12.26 -14.08
N SER A 171 11.24 -12.60 -14.98
CA SER A 171 11.85 -13.93 -15.02
C SER A 171 12.75 -14.23 -13.81
N GLN A 172 12.99 -15.51 -13.54
CA GLN A 172 13.91 -15.96 -12.49
C GLN A 172 15.35 -15.46 -12.69
N SER A 173 15.76 -15.24 -13.93
CA SER A 173 17.09 -14.70 -14.26
C SER A 173 17.27 -13.24 -13.87
N ARG A 174 16.18 -12.47 -13.75
CA ARG A 174 16.19 -11.04 -13.40
C ARG A 174 15.96 -10.78 -11.92
N LEU A 175 15.19 -11.63 -11.24
CA LEU A 175 14.83 -11.45 -9.84
C LEU A 175 14.81 -12.78 -9.12
N SER A 176 15.56 -12.92 -8.02
CA SER A 176 15.57 -14.14 -7.23
C SER A 176 14.21 -14.40 -6.55
N THR A 177 13.95 -15.66 -6.18
CA THR A 177 12.73 -16.08 -5.46
C THR A 177 12.50 -15.26 -4.18
N GLN A 178 13.56 -15.05 -3.39
CA GLN A 178 13.47 -14.27 -2.15
C GLN A 178 13.18 -12.78 -2.39
N GLN A 179 13.70 -12.20 -3.47
CA GLN A 179 13.41 -10.81 -3.85
C GLN A 179 11.98 -10.67 -4.35
N LEU A 180 11.49 -11.63 -5.15
CA LEU A 180 10.09 -11.65 -5.59
C LEU A 180 9.14 -11.80 -4.41
N TRP A 181 9.43 -12.69 -3.47
CA TRP A 181 8.70 -12.84 -2.22
C TRP A 181 8.62 -11.51 -1.44
N LYS A 182 9.76 -10.81 -1.30
CA LYS A 182 9.80 -9.50 -0.66
C LYS A 182 8.93 -8.47 -1.40
N ALA A 183 9.03 -8.42 -2.73
CA ALA A 183 8.23 -7.51 -3.55
C ALA A 183 6.73 -7.79 -3.40
N GLY A 184 6.30 -9.06 -3.46
CA GLY A 184 4.91 -9.44 -3.27
C GLY A 184 4.35 -9.03 -1.90
N HIS A 185 5.15 -9.19 -0.84
CA HIS A 185 4.75 -8.78 0.52
C HIS A 185 4.77 -7.27 0.73
N SER A 186 5.60 -6.51 0.02
CA SER A 186 5.66 -5.04 0.18
C SER A 186 4.35 -4.33 -0.19
N ARG A 187 3.43 -4.97 -0.90
CA ARG A 187 2.09 -4.44 -1.12
C ARG A 187 1.36 -4.08 0.20
N TRP A 188 1.59 -4.86 1.25
CA TRP A 188 0.98 -4.61 2.57
C TRP A 188 1.48 -3.35 3.25
N ASP A 189 2.61 -2.78 2.81
CA ASP A 189 3.12 -1.51 3.32
C ASP A 189 2.10 -0.38 3.08
N ILE A 190 1.34 -0.44 1.96
CA ILE A 190 0.29 0.54 1.65
C ILE A 190 -0.81 0.53 2.72
N GLU A 191 -1.29 -0.65 3.09
CA GLU A 191 -2.39 -0.79 4.04
C GLU A 191 -1.92 -0.48 5.47
N ASN A 192 -0.76 -1.02 5.86
CA ASN A 192 -0.28 -0.93 7.24
C ASN A 192 0.37 0.41 7.57
N ASP A 193 1.18 0.95 6.67
CA ASP A 193 2.01 2.13 6.95
C ASP A 193 1.38 3.43 6.44
N SER A 194 0.42 3.36 5.51
CA SER A 194 -0.19 4.53 4.92
C SER A 194 -1.69 4.63 5.23
N PHE A 195 -2.53 3.77 4.67
CA PHE A 195 -3.98 3.93 4.79
C PHE A 195 -4.49 3.84 6.22
N ASN A 196 -4.00 2.90 7.02
CA ASN A 196 -4.42 2.77 8.41
C ASN A 196 -4.09 4.02 9.24
N GLU A 197 -2.93 4.64 9.00
CA GLU A 197 -2.55 5.87 9.68
C GLU A 197 -3.35 7.05 9.14
N LEU A 198 -3.48 7.19 7.83
CA LEU A 198 -4.21 8.28 7.18
C LEU A 198 -5.68 8.30 7.56
N SER A 199 -6.34 7.13 7.59
CA SER A 199 -7.75 7.05 8.00
C SER A 199 -7.92 7.33 9.49
N ARG A 200 -7.12 6.68 10.35
CA ARG A 200 -7.30 6.78 11.81
C ARG A 200 -6.87 8.13 12.39
N SER A 201 -5.84 8.74 11.82
CA SER A 201 -5.17 9.88 12.43
C SER A 201 -5.32 11.17 11.64
N TRP A 202 -5.54 11.10 10.34
CA TRP A 202 -5.56 12.23 9.43
C TRP A 202 -6.94 12.48 8.81
N GLY A 203 -7.94 11.64 9.11
CA GLY A 203 -9.31 11.79 8.62
C GLY A 203 -9.47 11.58 7.11
N LEU A 204 -8.64 10.72 6.51
CA LEU A 204 -8.71 10.42 5.07
C LEU A 204 -10.05 9.81 4.65
N ASP A 205 -10.70 9.09 5.54
CA ASP A 205 -12.02 8.47 5.36
C ASP A 205 -13.19 9.45 5.52
N HIS A 206 -12.93 10.70 5.96
CA HIS A 206 -13.93 11.71 6.13
C HIS A 206 -14.02 12.63 4.90
N CYS A 207 -15.21 12.72 4.30
CA CYS A 207 -15.46 13.61 3.17
C CYS A 207 -15.95 14.98 3.65
N TYR A 208 -15.05 15.96 3.74
CA TYR A 208 -15.38 17.34 4.15
C TYR A 208 -16.17 18.12 3.10
N LYS A 209 -16.05 17.76 1.83
CA LYS A 209 -16.74 18.38 0.70
C LYS A 209 -16.89 17.41 -0.45
N HIS A 210 -18.06 17.38 -1.09
CA HIS A 210 -18.37 16.44 -2.18
C HIS A 210 -17.98 16.92 -3.58
N SER A 211 -17.34 18.09 -3.72
CA SER A 211 -16.78 18.52 -5.00
C SER A 211 -15.58 17.65 -5.38
N PRO A 212 -15.52 17.06 -6.58
CA PRO A 212 -14.42 16.19 -7.01
C PRO A 212 -13.03 16.81 -6.81
N ASN A 213 -12.87 18.08 -7.21
CA ASN A 213 -11.59 18.79 -7.05
C ASN A 213 -11.23 19.00 -5.56
N ALA A 214 -12.22 19.24 -4.69
CA ALA A 214 -11.96 19.44 -3.27
C ALA A 214 -11.54 18.12 -2.59
N ILE A 215 -12.12 16.99 -2.99
CA ILE A 215 -11.73 15.66 -2.50
C ILE A 215 -10.28 15.37 -2.86
N VAL A 216 -9.93 15.50 -4.13
CA VAL A 216 -8.55 15.28 -4.61
C VAL A 216 -7.55 16.23 -3.94
N ALA A 217 -7.88 17.51 -3.84
CA ALA A 217 -7.02 18.49 -3.19
C ALA A 217 -6.79 18.15 -1.71
N PHE A 218 -7.82 17.73 -0.98
CA PHE A 218 -7.70 17.29 0.42
C PHE A 218 -6.78 16.06 0.54
N ILE A 219 -7.00 15.04 -0.29
CA ILE A 219 -6.19 13.81 -0.26
C ILE A 219 -4.72 14.13 -0.55
N LEU A 220 -4.43 14.86 -1.62
CA LEU A 220 -3.06 15.22 -2.00
C LEU A 220 -2.37 16.09 -0.94
N THR A 221 -3.09 17.04 -0.34
CA THR A 221 -2.55 17.87 0.75
C THR A 221 -2.22 17.01 1.97
N THR A 222 -3.07 16.04 2.29
CA THR A 222 -2.84 15.09 3.38
C THR A 222 -1.61 14.22 3.09
N PHE A 223 -1.42 13.75 1.86
CA PHE A 223 -0.23 13.01 1.45
C PHE A 223 1.05 13.82 1.60
N ILE A 224 1.03 15.06 1.13
CA ILE A 224 2.19 15.98 1.26
C ILE A 224 2.52 16.20 2.75
N ALA A 225 1.53 16.47 3.57
CA ALA A 225 1.72 16.69 5.00
C ALA A 225 2.29 15.44 5.70
N GLN A 226 1.78 14.25 5.38
CA GLN A 226 2.29 12.97 5.90
C GLN A 226 3.75 12.75 5.50
N VAL A 227 4.10 12.93 4.21
CA VAL A 227 5.46 12.73 3.71
C VAL A 227 6.45 13.69 4.37
N LEU A 228 6.08 14.97 4.50
CA LEU A 228 6.93 15.97 5.16
C LEU A 228 7.15 15.63 6.64
N LEU A 229 6.09 15.28 7.35
CA LEU A 229 6.17 14.92 8.77
C LEU A 229 6.98 13.64 9.00
N GLN A 230 6.77 12.61 8.17
CA GLN A 230 7.57 11.37 8.24
C GLN A 230 9.04 11.62 7.96
N SER A 231 9.34 12.45 6.95
CA SER A 231 10.71 12.81 6.62
C SER A 231 11.39 13.54 7.77
N PHE A 232 10.70 14.50 8.38
CA PHE A 232 11.18 15.18 9.58
C PHE A 232 11.39 14.21 10.74
N TYR A 233 10.40 13.38 11.06
CA TYR A 233 10.44 12.38 12.13
C TYR A 233 11.62 11.43 11.97
N LYS A 234 11.83 10.88 10.76
CA LYS A 234 12.86 9.86 10.53
C LYS A 234 14.27 10.43 10.35
N ARG A 235 14.41 11.63 9.78
CA ARG A 235 15.70 12.21 9.40
C ARG A 235 16.22 13.26 10.38
N ASN A 236 15.33 14.01 11.02
CA ASN A 236 15.69 15.15 11.86
C ASN A 236 15.51 14.89 13.35
N LEU A 237 14.56 14.04 13.73
CA LEU A 237 14.33 13.72 15.15
C LEU A 237 15.35 12.70 15.65
N LYS A 238 15.99 13.00 16.77
CA LYS A 238 16.93 12.07 17.41
C LYS A 238 16.21 10.78 17.84
N PRO A 239 16.89 9.61 17.85
CA PRO A 239 16.29 8.32 18.23
C PRO A 239 15.60 8.34 19.59
N ASP A 240 16.21 8.99 20.60
CA ASP A 240 15.66 9.09 21.95
C ASP A 240 14.33 9.84 22.00
N ARG A 241 14.17 10.87 21.15
CA ARG A 241 12.92 11.62 21.02
C ARG A 241 11.86 10.87 20.24
N ARG A 242 12.26 9.96 19.35
CA ARG A 242 11.32 9.10 18.59
C ARG A 242 10.80 7.95 19.45
N ALA A 243 11.54 7.52 20.47
CA ALA A 243 11.16 6.40 21.31
C ALA A 243 9.83 6.67 22.04
N GLY A 244 8.80 5.91 21.66
CA GLY A 244 7.45 6.05 22.24
C GLY A 244 6.60 7.20 21.72
N LEU A 245 7.11 8.05 20.81
CA LEU A 245 6.34 9.13 20.19
C LEU A 245 5.77 8.67 18.83
N PRO A 246 4.45 8.47 18.71
CA PRO A 246 3.83 8.16 17.41
C PRO A 246 3.86 9.40 16.50
N LEU A 247 3.79 9.19 15.18
CA LEU A 247 3.86 10.28 14.20
C LEU A 247 2.77 11.34 14.42
N ILE A 248 1.54 10.91 14.72
CA ILE A 248 0.43 11.82 15.06
C ILE A 248 0.68 12.59 16.38
N GLY A 249 1.39 12.00 17.32
CA GLY A 249 1.84 12.68 18.55
C GLY A 249 2.75 13.85 18.24
N LEU A 250 3.74 13.63 17.38
CA LEU A 250 4.61 14.70 16.88
C LEU A 250 3.83 15.82 16.19
N ALA A 251 2.88 15.47 15.33
CA ALA A 251 2.03 16.47 14.66
C ALA A 251 1.27 17.35 15.67
N ARG A 252 0.71 16.75 16.73
CA ARG A 252 0.00 17.47 17.80
C ARG A 252 0.93 18.37 18.62
N GLU A 253 2.12 17.90 18.96
CA GLU A 253 3.13 18.74 19.64
C GLU A 253 3.50 19.95 18.78
N MET A 254 3.84 19.75 17.51
CA MET A 254 4.19 20.83 16.58
C MET A 254 3.05 21.83 16.43
N PHE A 255 1.81 21.37 16.31
CA PHE A 255 0.64 22.23 16.21
C PHE A 255 0.44 23.06 17.49
N THR A 256 0.60 22.45 18.66
CA THR A 256 0.49 23.12 19.94
C THR A 256 1.55 24.21 20.10
N ASP A 257 2.79 23.91 19.75
CA ASP A 257 3.90 24.87 19.80
C ASP A 257 3.66 26.05 18.84
N TRP A 258 3.16 25.78 17.65
CA TRP A 258 2.84 26.80 16.67
C TRP A 258 1.71 27.74 17.13
N VAL A 259 0.63 27.19 17.69
CA VAL A 259 -0.47 27.95 18.27
C VAL A 259 0.02 28.84 19.44
N ASN A 260 0.87 28.30 20.31
CA ASN A 260 1.42 29.03 21.46
C ASN A 260 2.37 30.16 21.00
N ALA A 261 3.21 29.91 19.99
CA ALA A 261 4.06 30.93 19.40
C ALA A 261 3.25 32.06 18.74
N GLY A 262 2.17 31.71 18.02
CA GLY A 262 1.25 32.68 17.45
C GLY A 262 0.56 33.55 18.50
N ARG A 263 0.11 32.97 19.62
CA ARG A 263 -0.46 33.73 20.74
C ARG A 263 0.56 34.69 21.37
N SER A 264 1.78 34.25 21.58
CA SER A 264 2.86 35.09 22.11
C SER A 264 3.19 36.25 21.18
N ALA A 265 3.20 36.04 19.87
CA ALA A 265 3.41 37.09 18.87
C ALA A 265 2.27 38.12 18.87
N MET A 266 0.99 37.71 18.99
CA MET A 266 -0.14 38.61 19.11
C MET A 266 -0.07 39.49 20.39
N TRP A 267 0.40 38.92 21.52
CA TRP A 267 0.62 39.71 22.74
C TRP A 267 1.67 40.78 22.54
N LEU A 268 2.75 40.50 21.85
CA LEU A 268 3.83 41.45 21.58
C LEU A 268 3.41 42.58 20.64
N THR A 269 2.52 42.30 19.66
CA THR A 269 2.00 43.32 18.73
C THR A 269 0.84 44.13 19.30
N GLY A 270 0.06 43.54 20.24
CA GLY A 270 -1.09 44.24 20.89
C GLY A 270 -0.72 45.29 21.91
N HIS A 271 0.51 45.37 22.39
CA HIS A 271 0.97 46.35 23.40
C HIS A 271 1.72 47.53 22.81
N SER A 272 1.91 47.59 21.47
CA SER A 272 2.61 48.73 20.81
C SER A 272 1.71 49.89 20.40
N HIS A 273 0.39 49.84 20.67
CA HIS A 273 -0.55 50.90 20.29
C HIS A 273 -1.30 51.60 21.45
N ALA A 274 -0.80 51.48 22.67
CA ALA A 274 -1.46 52.11 23.83
C ALA A 274 -0.55 53.08 24.59
N ASP A 275 0.24 53.91 23.89
CA ASP A 275 0.86 55.08 24.48
C ASP A 275 1.23 56.12 23.42
N THR A 276 0.23 56.85 22.91
CA THR A 276 0.37 58.20 22.38
C THR A 276 -0.99 58.88 22.43
N SER A 277 -1.32 59.47 23.58
CA SER A 277 -2.23 60.61 23.63
C SER A 277 -1.92 61.41 24.88
#